data_7e2aafe145277e23243abe2897089493
#
_entry.id   7e2aafe145277e23243abe2897089493
#
_cell.length_a   1.000
_cell.length_b   1.000
_cell.length_c   1.000
_cell.angle_alpha   90.00
_cell.angle_beta   90.00
_cell.angle_gamma   90.00
#
_symmetry.space_group_name_H-M   'P 1'
#
loop_
_entity.id
_entity.type
_entity.pdbx_description
1 polymer ?
#
loop_
_entity_poly.entity_id
_entity_poly.type
_entity_poly.pdbx_seq_one_letter_code
_entity_poly.pdbx_strand_id
1 'polypeptide(L)'
;MTEEERYPLPRAVIFDDTAALALGAGNGMTSRLVVEAEKDAALRVYIPAVSLAAAERERAGVAEHVGALPSVNIEGLDFAAATAVGKRLRAANGEPEEGKDEPDWSGAHVLHLALPTVEWPRGRPVLTRTPMRYRGTGIRTIRIVEQG
;
A
#
# COMPACT_ATOMS: atom_id res chain seq x y z
N MET A 1 -23.96 16.05 -15.09
CA MET A 1 -23.23 15.15 -14.18
C MET A 1 -24.17 14.26 -13.41
N THR A 2 -24.01 12.96 -13.53
CA THR A 2 -24.83 12.00 -12.81
C THR A 2 -24.39 11.88 -11.35
N GLU A 3 -25.23 11.26 -10.54
CA GLU A 3 -24.90 10.95 -9.16
C GLU A 3 -23.61 10.13 -9.07
N GLU A 4 -23.47 9.14 -9.95
CA GLU A 4 -22.31 8.26 -10.01
C GLU A 4 -21.03 9.00 -10.35
N GLU A 5 -21.10 10.00 -11.21
CA GLU A 5 -19.95 10.83 -11.56
C GLU A 5 -19.56 11.74 -10.41
N ARG A 6 -20.55 12.22 -9.66
CA ARG A 6 -20.34 13.11 -8.52
C ARG A 6 -19.80 12.34 -7.33
N TYR A 7 -20.29 11.13 -7.12
CA TYR A 7 -19.89 10.27 -6.01
C TYR A 7 -19.26 9.02 -6.56
N PRO A 8 -17.96 9.03 -6.80
CA PRO A 8 -17.30 7.85 -7.35
C PRO A 8 -17.56 6.63 -6.47
N LEU A 9 -17.50 5.46 -7.07
CA LEU A 9 -17.61 4.20 -6.37
C LEU A 9 -16.67 4.16 -5.17
N PRO A 10 -16.93 3.29 -4.20
CA PRO A 10 -16.09 3.17 -3.03
C PRO A 10 -14.62 3.17 -3.43
N ARG A 11 -13.86 4.09 -2.87
CA ARG A 11 -12.46 4.25 -3.19
C ARG A 11 -11.63 3.43 -2.21
N ALA A 12 -10.61 2.82 -2.74
CA ALA A 12 -9.65 2.09 -1.96
C ALA A 12 -8.27 2.66 -2.25
N VAL A 13 -7.44 2.74 -1.24
CA VAL A 13 -6.05 3.14 -1.41
C VAL A 13 -5.19 2.18 -0.60
N ILE A 14 -4.07 1.76 -1.19
CA ILE A 14 -3.11 0.90 -0.52
C ILE A 14 -1.95 1.78 -0.05
N PHE A 15 -1.61 1.68 1.23
CA PHE A 15 -0.42 2.32 1.78
C PHE A 15 0.70 1.30 1.75
N ASP A 16 1.80 1.61 1.08
CA ASP A 16 2.98 0.77 1.16
C ASP A 16 3.76 1.08 2.45
N ASP A 17 4.93 0.49 2.61
CA ASP A 17 5.75 0.72 3.80
C ASP A 17 6.11 2.20 3.97
N THR A 18 6.39 2.91 2.87
CA THR A 18 6.73 4.34 2.96
C THR A 18 5.54 5.16 3.43
N ALA A 19 4.33 4.81 2.99
CA ALA A 19 3.11 5.48 3.43
C ALA A 19 2.78 5.15 4.88
N ALA A 20 2.98 3.90 5.30
CA ALA A 20 2.80 3.50 6.70
C ALA A 20 3.76 4.27 7.61
N LEU A 21 5.02 4.41 7.20
CA LEU A 21 5.99 5.23 7.93
C LEU A 21 5.55 6.69 8.01
N ALA A 22 5.08 7.24 6.90
CA ALA A 22 4.61 8.63 6.86
C ALA A 22 3.43 8.83 7.81
N LEU A 23 2.49 7.90 7.82
CA LEU A 23 1.34 7.94 8.72
C LEU A 23 1.78 7.89 10.18
N GLY A 24 2.69 6.99 10.50
CA GLY A 24 3.24 6.89 11.86
C GLY A 24 3.99 8.13 12.30
N ALA A 25 4.53 8.87 11.36
CA ALA A 25 5.26 10.12 11.65
C ALA A 25 4.35 11.36 11.66
N GLY A 26 3.04 11.17 11.43
CA GLY A 26 2.10 12.29 11.46
C GLY A 26 1.98 13.09 10.18
N ASN A 27 2.36 12.51 9.04
CA ASN A 27 2.20 13.16 7.75
C ASN A 27 0.74 13.60 7.54
N GLY A 28 0.56 14.84 7.10
CA GLY A 28 -0.77 15.43 6.97
C GLY A 28 -1.67 14.74 5.95
N MET A 29 -1.13 14.37 4.80
CA MET A 29 -1.90 13.72 3.74
C MET A 29 -2.37 12.33 4.16
N THR A 30 -1.47 11.51 4.69
CA THR A 30 -1.81 10.14 5.12
C THR A 30 -2.79 10.17 6.29
N SER A 31 -2.58 11.08 7.26
CA SER A 31 -3.45 11.21 8.41
C SER A 31 -4.86 11.65 8.00
N ARG A 32 -4.96 12.56 7.05
CA ARG A 32 -6.26 13.02 6.55
C ARG A 32 -7.04 11.90 5.88
N LEU A 33 -6.36 11.07 5.08
CA LEU A 33 -7.02 9.94 4.42
C LEU A 33 -7.58 8.96 5.44
N VAL A 34 -6.83 8.67 6.50
CA VAL A 34 -7.29 7.78 7.56
C VAL A 34 -8.50 8.37 8.29
N VAL A 35 -8.45 9.66 8.61
CA VAL A 35 -9.57 10.35 9.28
C VAL A 35 -10.82 10.35 8.38
N GLU A 36 -10.66 10.61 7.10
CA GLU A 36 -11.77 10.56 6.15
C GLU A 36 -12.35 9.16 6.01
N ALA A 37 -11.50 8.14 6.04
CA ALA A 37 -11.95 6.75 5.98
C ALA A 37 -12.78 6.36 7.22
N GLU A 38 -12.50 6.99 8.36
CA GLU A 38 -13.32 6.77 9.56
C GLU A 38 -14.71 7.37 9.42
N LYS A 39 -14.82 8.47 8.68
CA LYS A 39 -16.08 9.18 8.51
C LYS A 39 -16.90 8.70 7.32
N ASP A 40 -16.24 8.15 6.32
CA ASP A 40 -16.87 7.79 5.05
C ASP A 40 -16.49 6.35 4.66
N ALA A 41 -17.45 5.46 4.79
CA ALA A 41 -17.26 4.04 4.46
C ALA A 41 -16.92 3.81 2.98
N ALA A 42 -17.14 4.81 2.13
CA ALA A 42 -16.79 4.70 0.71
C ALA A 42 -15.28 4.81 0.47
N LEU A 43 -14.51 5.30 1.45
CA LEU A 43 -13.05 5.34 1.36
C LEU A 43 -12.47 4.27 2.28
N ARG A 44 -11.66 3.38 1.72
CA ARG A 44 -11.02 2.30 2.48
C ARG A 44 -9.51 2.37 2.35
N VAL A 45 -8.83 2.30 3.48
CA VAL A 45 -7.37 2.28 3.54
C VAL A 45 -6.91 0.87 3.85
N TYR A 46 -6.01 0.36 3.02
CA TYR A 46 -5.45 -0.99 3.18
C TYR A 46 -3.94 -0.89 3.33
N ILE A 47 -3.38 -1.69 4.22
CA ILE A 47 -1.94 -1.82 4.35
C ILE A 47 -1.59 -3.30 4.26
N PRO A 48 -0.76 -3.71 3.28
CA PRO A 48 -0.29 -5.09 3.23
C PRO A 48 0.52 -5.41 4.49
N ALA A 49 0.32 -6.57 5.06
CA ALA A 49 1.00 -6.97 6.29
C ALA A 49 2.53 -6.90 6.14
N VAL A 50 3.05 -7.28 4.98
CA VAL A 50 4.50 -7.23 4.73
C VAL A 50 5.00 -5.77 4.71
N SER A 51 4.18 -4.84 4.19
CA SER A 51 4.52 -3.42 4.22
C SER A 51 4.55 -2.88 5.65
N LEU A 52 3.60 -3.32 6.48
CA LEU A 52 3.57 -2.92 7.88
C LEU A 52 4.80 -3.46 8.62
N ALA A 53 5.19 -4.70 8.34
CA ALA A 53 6.40 -5.29 8.92
C ALA A 53 7.66 -4.52 8.50
N ALA A 54 7.73 -4.14 7.22
CA ALA A 54 8.86 -3.36 6.71
C ALA A 54 8.95 -1.98 7.39
N ALA A 55 7.79 -1.35 7.61
CA ALA A 55 7.74 -0.06 8.31
C ALA A 55 8.18 -0.20 9.77
N GLU A 56 7.76 -1.25 10.45
CA GLU A 56 8.17 -1.52 11.84
C GLU A 56 9.68 -1.75 11.95
N ARG A 57 10.24 -2.42 10.96
CA ARG A 57 11.69 -2.66 10.90
C ARG A 57 12.47 -1.34 10.81
N GLU A 58 11.92 -0.37 10.07
CA GLU A 58 12.54 0.94 9.93
C GLU A 58 12.36 1.81 11.19
N ARG A 59 11.21 1.71 11.83
CA ARG A 59 10.89 2.56 12.98
C ARG A 59 10.04 1.81 13.98
N ALA A 60 10.59 1.59 15.14
CA ALA A 60 9.89 0.86 16.22
C ALA A 60 8.60 1.55 16.62
N GLY A 61 7.55 0.75 16.80
CA GLY A 61 6.25 1.23 17.25
C GLY A 61 5.25 1.58 16.15
N VAL A 62 5.71 1.65 14.90
CA VAL A 62 4.82 2.01 13.78
C VAL A 62 3.69 0.99 13.63
N ALA A 63 4.00 -0.31 13.71
CA ALA A 63 2.98 -1.33 13.51
C ALA A 63 1.87 -1.26 14.55
N GLU A 64 2.22 -1.06 15.81
CA GLU A 64 1.23 -0.95 16.88
C GLU A 64 0.38 0.31 16.71
N HIS A 65 1.02 1.43 16.41
CA HIS A 65 0.32 2.70 16.24
C HIS A 65 -0.65 2.65 15.05
N VAL A 66 -0.15 2.24 13.90
CA VAL A 66 -0.92 2.22 12.65
C VAL A 66 -1.98 1.12 12.68
N GLY A 67 -1.61 -0.06 13.19
CA GLY A 67 -2.52 -1.20 13.26
C GLY A 67 -3.68 -1.00 14.22
N ALA A 68 -3.57 -0.07 15.17
CA ALA A 68 -4.63 0.24 16.11
C ALA A 68 -5.68 1.21 15.55
N LEU A 69 -5.42 1.81 14.39
CA LEU A 69 -6.35 2.76 13.79
C LEU A 69 -7.58 2.03 13.23
N PRO A 70 -8.80 2.40 13.64
CA PRO A 70 -10.01 1.65 13.29
C PRO A 70 -10.29 1.55 11.80
N SER A 71 -9.91 2.57 11.03
CA SER A 71 -10.21 2.62 9.59
C SER A 71 -9.13 1.98 8.73
N VAL A 72 -8.05 1.50 9.33
CA VAL A 72 -6.97 0.85 8.59
C VAL A 72 -7.22 -0.65 8.54
N ASN A 73 -7.21 -1.20 7.33
CA ASN A 73 -7.41 -2.63 7.10
C ASN A 73 -6.06 -3.27 6.77
N ILE A 74 -5.61 -4.18 7.62
CA ILE A 74 -4.36 -4.89 7.38
C ILE A 74 -4.66 -6.13 6.54
N GLU A 75 -4.08 -6.19 5.35
CA GLU A 75 -4.24 -7.34 4.46
C GLU A 75 -3.15 -8.36 4.72
N GLY A 76 -3.55 -9.53 5.17
CA GLY A 76 -2.61 -10.59 5.50
C GLY A 76 -1.94 -11.20 4.28
N LEU A 77 -0.85 -11.89 4.53
CA LEU A 77 -0.15 -12.68 3.52
C LEU A 77 -0.75 -14.09 3.53
N ASP A 78 -1.94 -14.23 2.93
CA ASP A 78 -2.61 -15.52 2.84
C ASP A 78 -1.94 -16.41 1.80
N PHE A 79 -2.52 -17.60 1.55
CA PHE A 79 -1.94 -18.56 0.60
C PHE A 79 -1.77 -17.95 -0.80
N ALA A 80 -2.80 -17.30 -1.31
CA ALA A 80 -2.74 -16.70 -2.65
C ALA A 80 -1.69 -15.59 -2.71
N ALA A 81 -1.66 -14.74 -1.69
CA ALA A 81 -0.68 -13.66 -1.61
C ALA A 81 0.74 -14.20 -1.48
N ALA A 82 0.94 -15.21 -0.64
CA ALA A 82 2.27 -15.82 -0.45
C ALA A 82 2.78 -16.42 -1.77
N THR A 83 1.90 -17.10 -2.50
CA THR A 83 2.26 -17.67 -3.80
C THR A 83 2.64 -16.58 -4.79
N ALA A 84 1.82 -15.55 -4.91
CA ALA A 84 2.05 -14.45 -5.84
C ALA A 84 3.32 -13.68 -5.50
N VAL A 85 3.53 -13.38 -4.23
CA VAL A 85 4.72 -12.67 -3.75
C VAL A 85 5.97 -13.50 -4.04
N GLY A 86 5.94 -14.78 -3.70
CA GLY A 86 7.08 -15.67 -3.94
C GLY A 86 7.46 -15.74 -5.41
N LYS A 87 6.47 -15.90 -6.28
CA LYS A 87 6.71 -15.94 -7.73
C LYS A 87 7.30 -14.64 -8.25
N ARG A 88 6.79 -13.53 -7.77
CA ARG A 88 7.24 -12.20 -8.19
C ARG A 88 8.68 -11.93 -7.76
N LEU A 89 9.02 -12.29 -6.54
CA LEU A 89 10.38 -12.15 -6.04
C LEU A 89 11.36 -13.02 -6.80
N ARG A 90 10.93 -14.25 -7.12
CA ARG A 90 11.75 -15.17 -7.90
C ARG A 90 12.04 -14.63 -9.30
N ALA A 91 11.04 -14.07 -9.96
CA ALA A 91 11.20 -13.48 -11.28
C ALA A 91 12.11 -12.25 -11.26
N ALA A 92 12.04 -11.46 -10.19
CA ALA A 92 12.85 -10.25 -10.04
C ALA A 92 14.30 -10.54 -9.70
N ASN A 93 14.57 -11.75 -9.18
CA ASN A 93 15.91 -12.17 -8.78
C ASN A 93 16.74 -12.73 -9.94
N GLY A 94 16.64 -12.21 -11.14
CA GLY A 94 17.47 -12.65 -12.24
C GLY A 94 18.93 -12.78 -11.86
N GLU A 95 19.82 -12.08 -12.50
CA GLU A 95 21.23 -12.05 -12.12
C GLU A 95 21.41 -11.20 -10.85
N PRO A 96 22.15 -11.69 -9.83
CA PRO A 96 22.39 -10.87 -8.63
C PRO A 96 23.18 -9.62 -9.01
N GLU A 97 22.61 -8.47 -8.71
CA GLU A 97 23.33 -7.22 -8.87
C GLU A 97 24.05 -6.90 -7.56
N GLU A 98 25.30 -6.50 -7.67
CA GLU A 98 26.05 -6.06 -6.50
C GLU A 98 25.33 -4.88 -5.84
N GLY A 99 25.18 -4.94 -4.54
CA GLY A 99 24.56 -3.88 -3.75
C GLY A 99 23.06 -4.03 -3.54
N LYS A 100 22.43 -5.05 -4.13
CA LYS A 100 21.03 -5.36 -3.85
C LYS A 100 20.98 -6.52 -2.87
N ASP A 101 20.84 -6.18 -1.60
CA ASP A 101 20.93 -7.14 -0.53
C ASP A 101 19.64 -7.90 -0.24
N GLU A 102 18.49 -7.29 -0.53
CA GLU A 102 17.22 -7.93 -0.19
C GLU A 102 16.17 -7.78 -1.28
N PRO A 103 15.36 -8.83 -1.49
CA PRO A 103 14.20 -8.73 -2.35
C PRO A 103 13.19 -7.73 -1.77
N ASP A 104 12.41 -7.13 -2.65
CA ASP A 104 11.38 -6.17 -2.22
C ASP A 104 10.08 -6.89 -1.85
N TRP A 105 10.05 -7.46 -0.66
CA TRP A 105 8.88 -8.16 -0.13
C TRP A 105 7.66 -7.25 -0.05
N SER A 106 7.85 -6.05 0.46
CA SER A 106 6.77 -5.08 0.59
C SER A 106 6.19 -4.72 -0.78
N GLY A 107 7.04 -4.36 -1.72
CA GLY A 107 6.60 -4.02 -3.07
C GLY A 107 5.86 -5.16 -3.76
N ALA A 108 6.33 -6.40 -3.58
CA ALA A 108 5.69 -7.57 -4.16
C ALA A 108 4.29 -7.79 -3.58
N HIS A 109 4.11 -7.62 -2.27
CA HIS A 109 2.80 -7.76 -1.63
C HIS A 109 1.86 -6.63 -2.07
N VAL A 110 2.37 -5.41 -2.14
CA VAL A 110 1.61 -4.27 -2.66
C VAL A 110 1.10 -4.55 -4.07
N LEU A 111 1.98 -5.03 -4.95
CA LEU A 111 1.60 -5.34 -6.33
C LEU A 111 0.50 -6.39 -6.41
N HIS A 112 0.59 -7.42 -5.58
CA HIS A 112 -0.45 -8.45 -5.54
C HIS A 112 -1.81 -7.86 -5.22
N LEU A 113 -1.88 -6.90 -4.29
CA LEU A 113 -3.13 -6.29 -3.86
C LEU A 113 -3.59 -5.15 -4.77
N ALA A 114 -2.68 -4.47 -5.45
CA ALA A 114 -2.99 -3.31 -6.27
C ALA A 114 -3.44 -3.64 -7.68
N LEU A 115 -2.98 -4.77 -8.22
CA LEU A 115 -3.34 -5.18 -9.58
C LEU A 115 -4.82 -5.52 -9.69
N PRO A 116 -5.41 -5.40 -10.90
CA PRO A 116 -6.82 -5.71 -11.09
C PRO A 116 -7.20 -7.12 -10.62
N THR A 117 -8.34 -7.22 -9.95
CA THR A 117 -8.92 -8.47 -9.49
C THR A 117 -10.41 -8.47 -9.82
N VAL A 118 -11.08 -9.58 -9.53
CA VAL A 118 -12.53 -9.65 -9.70
C VAL A 118 -13.21 -8.62 -8.78
N GLU A 119 -12.75 -8.50 -7.56
CA GLU A 119 -13.29 -7.54 -6.59
C GLU A 119 -12.95 -6.10 -6.96
N TRP A 120 -11.77 -5.87 -7.49
CA TRP A 120 -11.28 -4.55 -7.87
C TRP A 120 -10.86 -4.54 -9.34
N PRO A 121 -11.84 -4.47 -10.28
CA PRO A 121 -11.51 -4.60 -11.71
C PRO A 121 -10.50 -3.60 -12.25
N ARG A 122 -10.40 -2.43 -11.63
CA ARG A 122 -9.42 -1.41 -12.01
C ARG A 122 -8.19 -1.40 -11.10
N GLY A 123 -8.11 -2.38 -10.19
CA GLY A 123 -7.08 -2.39 -9.19
C GLY A 123 -7.31 -1.30 -8.14
N ARG A 124 -6.32 -1.13 -7.27
CA ARG A 124 -6.35 -0.11 -6.22
C ARG A 124 -5.10 0.75 -6.31
N PRO A 125 -5.22 2.09 -6.22
CA PRO A 125 -4.04 2.94 -6.26
C PRO A 125 -3.19 2.78 -5.01
N VAL A 126 -1.89 3.01 -5.16
CA VAL A 126 -0.91 2.91 -4.08
C VAL A 126 -0.41 4.29 -3.69
N LEU A 127 -0.53 4.63 -2.43
CA LEU A 127 0.06 5.83 -1.87
C LEU A 127 1.48 5.52 -1.45
N THR A 128 2.44 6.30 -1.94
CA THR A 128 3.86 5.98 -1.76
C THR A 128 4.73 7.24 -1.83
N ARG A 129 5.87 7.21 -1.14
CA ARG A 129 6.91 8.23 -1.31
C ARG A 129 7.77 7.97 -2.55
N THR A 130 7.73 6.74 -3.05
CA THR A 130 8.64 6.28 -4.11
C THR A 130 7.87 5.69 -5.29
N PRO A 131 7.15 6.53 -6.07
CA PRO A 131 6.38 6.03 -7.22
C PRO A 131 7.21 5.22 -8.22
N MET A 132 8.49 5.53 -8.35
CA MET A 132 9.38 4.83 -9.27
C MET A 132 9.54 3.34 -8.95
N ARG A 133 9.30 2.96 -7.70
CA ARG A 133 9.33 1.56 -7.27
C ARG A 133 8.37 0.69 -8.09
N TYR A 134 7.27 1.30 -8.54
CA TYR A 134 6.20 0.58 -9.26
C TYR A 134 6.20 0.85 -10.76
N ARG A 135 7.27 1.43 -11.26
CA ARG A 135 7.40 1.74 -12.67
C ARG A 135 7.29 0.49 -13.53
N GLY A 136 6.52 0.57 -14.61
CA GLY A 136 6.35 -0.55 -15.53
C GLY A 136 5.40 -1.63 -15.08
N THR A 137 4.78 -1.49 -13.90
CA THR A 137 3.87 -2.50 -13.36
C THR A 137 2.42 -2.30 -13.78
N GLY A 138 2.09 -1.11 -14.28
CA GLY A 138 0.72 -0.78 -14.67
C GLY A 138 -0.18 -0.33 -13.54
N ILE A 139 0.28 -0.33 -12.30
CA ILE A 139 -0.55 0.14 -11.19
C ILE A 139 -0.52 1.67 -11.11
N ARG A 140 -1.57 2.23 -10.52
CA ARG A 140 -1.66 3.67 -10.30
C ARG A 140 -0.97 3.99 -8.98
N THR A 141 -0.19 5.08 -8.96
CA THR A 141 0.46 5.53 -7.73
C THR A 141 0.04 6.97 -7.43
N ILE A 142 -0.01 7.28 -6.14
CA ILE A 142 -0.26 8.62 -5.65
C ILE A 142 0.94 8.99 -4.79
N ARG A 143 1.60 10.08 -5.15
CA ARG A 143 2.77 10.51 -4.40
C ARG A 143 2.37 11.21 -3.11
N ILE A 144 3.03 10.84 -2.01
CA ILE A 144 2.81 11.49 -0.72
C ILE A 144 3.34 12.91 -0.76
N VAL A 145 2.51 13.84 -0.31
CA VAL A 145 2.92 15.24 -0.16
C VAL A 145 3.60 15.36 1.20
N GLU A 146 4.85 15.80 1.18
CA GLU A 146 5.67 15.91 2.39
C GLU A 146 5.43 17.22 3.15
N GLN A 147 4.51 17.99 2.73
CA GLN A 147 4.23 19.27 3.33
C GLN A 147 3.97 19.16 4.82
N GLY A 148 4.78 19.82 5.53
CA GLY A 148 4.59 19.95 6.97
C GLY A 148 3.55 21.00 7.31
#